data_df04236e90f5efbbc939ceff273765f5
#
_entry.id   df04236e90f5efbbc939ceff273765f5
#
_cell.length_a   1.000
_cell.length_b   1.000
_cell.length_c   1.000
_cell.angle_alpha   90.00
_cell.angle_beta   90.00
_cell.angle_gamma   90.00
#
_symmetry.space_group_name_H-M   'P 1'
#
loop_
_entity.id
_entity.type
_entity.pdbx_description
1 polymer ?
#
loop_
_entity_poly.entity_id
_entity_poly.type
_entity_poly.pdbx_seq_one_letter_code
_entity_poly.pdbx_strand_id
1 'polypeptide(L)'
;THGWPLQQQFIWNMAVALACRELVAEEVDVECKIKWPNDLFIGDKKAGGILIENVVRGDWTWTVVGVGMNIHQTSFGEELQHKATSWAIENKRKVAWELEKIATRLGKKLLAV
;
A
#
# COMPACT_ATOMS: atom_id res chain seq x y z
N THR A 1 -13.22 17.35 -18.72
CA THR A 1 -13.61 17.09 -17.36
C THR A 1 -12.39 17.08 -16.45
N HIS A 2 -12.61 17.50 -15.29
CA HIS A 2 -11.55 17.77 -14.37
C HIS A 2 -11.73 16.89 -13.14
N GLY A 3 -11.26 15.66 -13.22
CA GLY A 3 -11.36 14.69 -12.17
C GLY A 3 -12.56 13.77 -12.35
N TRP A 4 -12.53 12.71 -11.60
CA TRP A 4 -13.59 11.73 -11.60
C TRP A 4 -14.69 12.14 -10.64
N PRO A 5 -15.93 11.75 -10.90
CA PRO A 5 -16.98 11.86 -9.89
C PRO A 5 -16.54 11.24 -8.59
N LEU A 6 -17.06 11.75 -7.48
CA LEU A 6 -16.66 11.29 -6.15
C LEU A 6 -16.79 9.77 -5.98
N GLN A 7 -17.85 9.19 -6.54
CA GLN A 7 -18.05 7.74 -6.49
C GLN A 7 -16.95 6.97 -7.22
N GLN A 8 -16.48 7.48 -8.35
CA GLN A 8 -15.40 6.83 -9.09
C GLN A 8 -14.08 6.96 -8.36
N GLN A 9 -13.84 8.09 -7.71
CA GLN A 9 -12.65 8.26 -6.88
C GLN A 9 -12.64 7.26 -5.72
N PHE A 10 -13.78 7.06 -5.10
CA PHE A 10 -13.92 6.09 -4.01
C PHE A 10 -13.62 4.66 -4.50
N ILE A 11 -14.20 4.27 -5.62
CA ILE A 11 -13.99 2.94 -6.20
C ILE A 11 -12.52 2.74 -6.58
N TRP A 12 -11.91 3.76 -7.17
CA TRP A 12 -10.50 3.71 -7.54
C TRP A 12 -9.60 3.56 -6.30
N ASN A 13 -9.88 4.31 -5.25
CA ASN A 13 -9.15 4.20 -3.99
C ASN A 13 -9.25 2.79 -3.41
N MET A 14 -10.44 2.19 -3.45
CA MET A 14 -10.64 0.83 -3.00
C MET A 14 -9.84 -0.17 -3.83
N ALA A 15 -9.85 -0.01 -5.16
CA ALA A 15 -9.13 -0.91 -6.06
C ALA A 15 -7.62 -0.88 -5.77
N VAL A 16 -7.06 0.31 -5.59
CA VAL A 16 -5.64 0.46 -5.25
C VAL A 16 -5.33 -0.17 -3.89
N ALA A 17 -6.17 0.09 -2.90
CA ALA A 17 -5.97 -0.47 -1.56
C ALA A 17 -6.01 -2.00 -1.58
N LEU A 18 -6.95 -2.57 -2.32
CA LEU A 18 -7.06 -4.02 -2.47
C LEU A 18 -5.85 -4.63 -3.17
N ALA A 19 -5.33 -3.95 -4.20
CA ALA A 19 -4.12 -4.40 -4.89
C ALA A 19 -2.92 -4.41 -3.95
N CYS A 20 -2.76 -3.39 -3.14
CA CYS A 20 -1.69 -3.31 -2.15
C CYS A 20 -1.84 -4.39 -1.06
N ARG A 21 -3.05 -4.60 -0.58
CA ARG A 21 -3.33 -5.66 0.40
C ARG A 21 -2.97 -7.03 -0.15
N GLU A 22 -3.38 -7.29 -1.38
CA GLU A 22 -3.09 -8.56 -2.05
C GLU A 22 -1.58 -8.78 -2.19
N LEU A 23 -0.85 -7.74 -2.58
CA LEU A 23 0.60 -7.82 -2.67
C LEU A 23 1.25 -8.19 -1.34
N VAL A 24 0.86 -7.51 -0.27
CA VAL A 24 1.40 -7.80 1.07
C VAL A 24 1.08 -9.22 1.49
N ALA A 25 -0.16 -9.64 1.31
CA ALA A 25 -0.57 -10.99 1.69
C ALA A 25 0.22 -12.07 0.95
N GLU A 26 0.46 -11.87 -0.34
CA GLU A 26 1.23 -12.82 -1.15
C GLU A 26 2.71 -12.83 -0.79
N GLU A 27 3.32 -11.65 -0.65
CA GLU A 27 4.76 -11.54 -0.44
C GLU A 27 5.17 -11.92 0.98
N VAL A 28 4.37 -11.56 1.97
CA VAL A 28 4.69 -11.80 3.37
C VAL A 28 4.09 -13.10 3.89
N ASP A 29 3.08 -13.61 3.18
CA ASP A 29 2.37 -14.84 3.55
C ASP A 29 1.68 -14.70 4.91
N VAL A 30 1.04 -13.56 5.11
CA VAL A 30 0.25 -13.26 6.30
C VAL A 30 -1.01 -12.55 5.89
N GLU A 31 -2.02 -12.56 6.74
CA GLU A 31 -3.22 -11.77 6.50
C GLU A 31 -2.90 -10.29 6.61
N CYS A 32 -3.25 -9.53 5.59
CA CYS A 32 -3.14 -8.07 5.58
C CYS A 32 -4.54 -7.48 5.54
N LYS A 33 -4.79 -6.51 6.38
CA LYS A 33 -6.08 -5.83 6.47
C LYS A 33 -5.93 -4.37 6.07
N ILE A 34 -6.99 -3.85 5.49
CA ILE A 34 -7.08 -2.43 5.20
C ILE A 34 -7.82 -1.76 6.35
N LYS A 35 -7.16 -0.81 6.99
CA LYS A 35 -7.84 0.10 7.90
C LYS A 35 -8.20 1.33 7.10
N TRP A 36 -9.46 1.39 6.80
CA TRP A 36 -10.00 2.38 5.88
C TRP A 36 -9.67 3.81 6.31
N PRO A 37 -9.32 4.70 5.39
CA PRO A 37 -9.30 4.44 3.92
C PRO A 37 -7.94 4.03 3.36
N ASN A 38 -6.83 4.27 4.06
CA ASN A 38 -5.52 4.31 3.42
C ASN A 38 -4.43 3.53 4.14
N ASP A 39 -4.73 2.79 5.18
CA ASP A 39 -3.72 2.14 6.00
C ASP A 39 -3.75 0.62 5.83
N LEU A 40 -2.55 0.05 5.71
CA LEU A 40 -2.36 -1.40 5.63
C LEU A 40 -1.85 -1.91 6.97
N PHE A 41 -2.54 -2.88 7.53
CA PHE A 41 -2.23 -3.46 8.83
C PHE A 41 -1.94 -4.95 8.72
N ILE A 42 -0.95 -5.39 9.47
CA ILE A 42 -0.71 -6.80 9.74
C ILE A 42 -0.96 -6.99 11.23
N GLY A 43 -2.02 -7.72 11.58
CA GLY A 43 -2.49 -7.75 12.95
C GLY A 43 -2.92 -6.35 13.39
N ASP A 44 -2.43 -5.92 14.53
CA ASP A 44 -2.77 -4.62 15.10
C ASP A 44 -1.78 -3.51 14.75
N LYS A 45 -0.83 -3.80 13.86
CA LYS A 45 0.26 -2.88 13.58
C LYS A 45 0.26 -2.42 12.13
N LYS A 46 0.55 -1.16 11.92
CA LYS A 46 0.59 -0.56 10.60
C LYS A 46 1.85 -0.96 9.85
N ALA A 47 1.66 -1.54 8.68
CA ALA A 47 2.76 -1.96 7.80
C ALA A 47 2.97 -1.03 6.62
N GLY A 48 2.02 -0.17 6.33
CA GLY A 48 2.14 0.76 5.22
C GLY A 48 0.95 1.68 5.09
N GLY A 49 1.03 2.57 4.14
CA GLY A 49 -0.03 3.52 3.85
C GLY A 49 -0.10 3.85 2.37
N ILE A 50 -1.24 4.34 1.97
CA ILE A 50 -1.53 4.69 0.58
C ILE A 50 -2.01 6.13 0.55
N LEU A 51 -1.44 6.91 -0.37
CA LEU A 51 -1.88 8.28 -0.62
C LEU A 51 -2.28 8.39 -2.08
N ILE A 52 -3.50 8.84 -2.33
CA ILE A 52 -4.00 9.04 -3.68
C ILE A 52 -4.42 10.50 -3.80
N GLU A 53 -3.83 11.18 -4.76
CA GLU A 53 -4.10 12.59 -5.00
C GLU A 53 -4.48 12.81 -6.46
N ASN A 54 -5.47 13.67 -6.67
CA ASN A 54 -5.82 14.13 -7.99
C ASN A 54 -5.23 15.53 -8.19
N VAL A 55 -4.45 15.68 -9.26
CA VAL A 55 -3.84 16.94 -9.62
C VAL A 55 -4.47 17.41 -10.91
N VAL A 56 -5.03 18.62 -10.88
CA VAL A 56 -5.68 19.21 -12.04
C VAL A 56 -4.79 20.32 -12.60
N ARG A 57 -4.48 20.23 -13.90
CA ARG A 57 -3.73 21.26 -14.59
C ARG A 57 -4.40 21.56 -15.93
N GLY A 58 -5.10 22.68 -15.97
CA GLY A 58 -5.90 23.03 -17.15
C GLY A 58 -6.94 21.95 -17.43
N ASP A 59 -6.87 21.37 -18.61
CA ASP A 59 -7.80 20.30 -19.01
C ASP A 59 -7.32 18.90 -18.63
N TRP A 60 -6.17 18.80 -17.97
CA TRP A 60 -5.58 17.52 -17.62
C TRP A 60 -5.82 17.20 -16.15
N THR A 61 -6.17 15.98 -15.90
CA THR A 61 -6.27 15.45 -14.54
C THR A 61 -5.33 14.26 -14.41
N TRP A 62 -4.50 14.32 -13.38
CA TRP A 62 -3.55 13.26 -13.06
C TRP A 62 -3.95 12.66 -11.73
N THR A 63 -3.88 11.35 -11.66
CA THR A 63 -4.02 10.65 -10.39
C THR A 63 -2.65 10.16 -9.95
N VAL A 64 -2.20 10.65 -8.82
CA VAL A 64 -0.91 10.24 -8.25
C VAL A 64 -1.19 9.26 -7.12
N VAL A 65 -0.59 8.08 -7.21
CA VAL A 65 -0.71 7.04 -6.20
C VAL A 65 0.63 6.89 -5.51
N GLY A 66 0.68 7.24 -4.24
CA GLY A 66 1.84 7.01 -3.40
C GLY A 66 1.59 5.81 -2.49
N VAL A 67 2.54 4.90 -2.45
CA VAL A 67 2.45 3.73 -1.59
C VAL A 67 3.70 3.68 -0.73
N GLY A 68 3.52 3.78 0.58
CA GLY A 68 4.61 3.61 1.53
C GLY A 68 4.48 2.27 2.22
N MET A 69 5.49 1.43 2.09
CA MET A 69 5.54 0.11 2.71
C MET A 69 6.76 -0.02 3.58
N ASN A 70 6.58 -0.54 4.78
CA ASN A 70 7.70 -0.90 5.63
C ASN A 70 8.13 -2.31 5.25
N ILE A 71 9.24 -2.44 4.54
CA ILE A 71 9.68 -3.74 4.02
C ILE A 71 10.84 -4.31 4.84
N HIS A 72 11.95 -3.60 4.88
CA HIS A 72 13.17 -4.11 5.50
C HIS A 72 13.40 -3.68 6.94
N GLN A 73 12.60 -2.78 7.47
CA GLN A 73 12.79 -2.26 8.81
C GLN A 73 12.63 -3.36 9.85
N THR A 74 13.54 -3.40 10.80
CA THR A 74 13.49 -4.36 11.90
C THR A 74 13.18 -3.71 13.25
N SER A 75 13.24 -2.39 13.32
CA SER A 75 12.87 -1.64 14.51
C SER A 75 12.32 -0.28 14.14
N PHE A 76 11.51 0.29 15.01
CA PHE A 76 10.80 1.57 14.78
C PHE A 76 10.98 2.59 15.90
N GLY A 77 11.87 2.33 16.83
CA GLY A 77 11.97 3.17 18.02
C GLY A 77 10.89 2.87 19.05
N GLU A 78 11.07 3.39 20.24
CA GLU A 78 10.19 3.04 21.36
C GLU A 78 8.74 3.47 21.17
N GLU A 79 8.52 4.65 20.58
CA GLU A 79 7.17 5.20 20.41
C GLU A 79 6.34 4.43 19.37
N LEU A 80 6.99 3.93 18.32
CA LEU A 80 6.28 3.28 17.22
C LEU A 80 6.31 1.76 17.30
N GLN A 81 7.09 1.20 18.19
CA GLN A 81 7.30 -0.25 18.26
C GLN A 81 6.02 -1.05 18.47
N HIS A 82 5.02 -0.46 19.15
CA HIS A 82 3.73 -1.10 19.37
C HIS A 82 2.71 -0.82 18.27
N LYS A 83 2.99 0.10 17.37
CA LYS A 83 2.04 0.60 16.37
C LYS A 83 2.43 0.29 14.93
N ALA A 84 3.69 -0.05 14.69
CA ALA A 84 4.21 -0.28 13.34
C ALA A 84 4.86 -1.64 13.22
N THR A 85 4.83 -2.17 12.01
CA THR A 85 5.50 -3.42 11.68
C THR A 85 6.02 -3.35 10.24
N SER A 86 6.72 -4.38 9.82
CA SER A 86 7.29 -4.47 8.48
C SER A 86 7.17 -5.89 7.95
N TRP A 87 7.41 -6.02 6.66
CA TRP A 87 7.47 -7.33 6.03
C TRP A 87 8.55 -8.21 6.67
N ALA A 88 9.73 -7.62 6.95
CA ALA A 88 10.83 -8.34 7.56
C ALA A 88 10.48 -8.88 8.94
N ILE A 89 9.73 -8.13 9.73
CA ILE A 89 9.31 -8.55 11.06
C ILE A 89 8.28 -9.66 10.98
N GLU A 90 7.32 -9.55 10.07
CA GLU A 90 6.18 -10.45 10.00
C GLU A 90 6.43 -11.72 9.19
N ASN A 91 7.40 -11.71 8.28
CA ASN A 91 7.69 -12.87 7.46
C ASN A 91 8.63 -13.82 8.16
N LYS A 92 8.16 -15.02 8.46
CA LYS A 92 8.93 -16.03 9.20
C LYS A 92 9.97 -16.75 8.34
N ARG A 93 9.87 -16.63 7.01
CA ARG A 93 10.77 -17.33 6.09
C ARG A 93 12.03 -16.56 5.74
N LYS A 94 12.18 -15.35 6.25
CA LYS A 94 13.34 -14.49 6.01
C LYS A 94 13.65 -14.30 4.52
N VAL A 95 12.64 -13.94 3.76
CA VAL A 95 12.77 -13.67 2.34
C VAL A 95 13.60 -12.41 2.14
N ALA A 96 14.49 -12.44 1.14
CA ALA A 96 15.22 -11.24 0.73
C ALA A 96 14.44 -10.56 -0.39
N TRP A 97 13.72 -9.48 -0.06
CA TRP A 97 12.97 -8.74 -1.07
C TRP A 97 13.85 -7.74 -1.79
N GLU A 98 13.66 -7.68 -3.11
CA GLU A 98 14.24 -6.63 -3.93
C GLU A 98 13.17 -5.61 -4.28
N LEU A 99 13.43 -4.34 -3.94
CA LEU A 99 12.43 -3.28 -4.08
C LEU A 99 11.93 -3.12 -5.52
N GLU A 100 12.81 -3.26 -6.50
CA GLU A 100 12.44 -3.13 -7.91
C GLU A 100 11.43 -4.21 -8.33
N LYS A 101 11.63 -5.43 -7.85
CA LYS A 101 10.71 -6.54 -8.17
C LYS A 101 9.36 -6.34 -7.51
N ILE A 102 9.36 -5.84 -6.28
CA ILE A 102 8.11 -5.54 -5.57
C ILE A 102 7.36 -4.43 -6.28
N ALA A 103 8.06 -3.36 -6.66
CA ALA A 103 7.44 -2.27 -7.38
C ALA A 103 6.85 -2.74 -8.71
N THR A 104 7.53 -3.62 -9.43
CA THR A 104 7.03 -4.20 -10.68
C THR A 104 5.76 -5.03 -10.45
N ARG A 105 5.74 -5.85 -9.41
CA ARG A 105 4.55 -6.65 -9.09
C ARG A 105 3.36 -5.79 -8.70
N LEU A 106 3.60 -4.74 -7.92
CA LEU A 106 2.55 -3.80 -7.58
C LEU A 106 2.01 -3.10 -8.82
N GLY A 107 2.91 -2.64 -9.69
CA GLY A 107 2.53 -2.00 -10.95
C GLY A 107 1.63 -2.89 -11.80
N LYS A 108 1.96 -4.18 -11.90
CA LYS A 108 1.13 -5.14 -12.64
C LYS A 108 -0.25 -5.30 -12.03
N LYS A 109 -0.35 -5.35 -10.71
CA LYS A 109 -1.65 -5.44 -10.02
C LYS A 109 -2.48 -4.18 -10.25
N LEU A 110 -1.85 -3.02 -10.22
CA LEU A 110 -2.54 -1.75 -10.47
C LEU A 110 -3.04 -1.65 -11.91
N LEU A 111 -2.31 -2.17 -12.87
CA LEU A 111 -2.75 -2.20 -14.27
C LEU A 111 -3.89 -3.18 -14.51
N ALA A 112 -4.10 -4.12 -13.63
CA ALA A 112 -5.17 -5.12 -13.74
C ALA A 112 -6.50 -4.66 -13.13
N VAL A 113 -6.51 -3.55 -12.40
CA VAL A 113 -7.73 -3.05 -11.75
C VAL A 113 -8.63 -2.21 -12.65
#